data_dda0607817a7eeea0ba94fa926dda7e1
#
_entry.id   dda0607817a7eeea0ba94fa926dda7e1
#
_cell.length_a   1.000
_cell.length_b   1.000
_cell.length_c   1.000
_cell.angle_alpha   90.00
_cell.angle_beta   90.00
_cell.angle_gamma   90.00
#
_symmetry.space_group_name_H-M   'P 1'
#
loop_
_entity.id
_entity.type
_entity.pdbx_description
1 polymer ?
#
loop_
_entity_poly.entity_id
_entity_poly.type
_entity_poly.pdbx_seq_one_letter_code
_entity_poly.pdbx_strand_id
1 'polypeptide(L)'
;DLTQAQQDAKVDSLIRKLNIEKQKNNLIRNLSGGQQKRVSIAVELLIDPIVLFLDEPTSPLDPQTISEFLKILKGLTLNGTTVVMVTHKPEDLSYMDECFVMGVGGYLVYKGPPKNVVTNFSKDNILDVYQLLDSVSVSHYAQKYFLENQVLENAGNWNDVKLSSERNVNYLSQFLYLSYRNLVR
;
A
#
# COMPACT_ATOMS: atom_id res chain seq x y z
N ASP A 1 24.01 -4.68 15.06
CA ASP A 1 24.37 -3.50 14.23
C ASP A 1 25.05 -3.97 12.96
N LEU A 2 24.67 -3.43 11.80
CA LEU A 2 25.31 -3.73 10.51
C LEU A 2 26.63 -2.98 10.40
N THR A 3 27.66 -3.63 9.83
CA THR A 3 28.90 -2.96 9.43
C THR A 3 28.62 -1.99 8.26
N GLN A 4 29.52 -1.01 8.04
CA GLN A 4 29.40 -0.06 6.91
C GLN A 4 29.26 -0.81 5.57
N ALA A 5 30.06 -1.82 5.32
CA ALA A 5 30.00 -2.63 4.10
C ALA A 5 28.65 -3.34 3.93
N GLN A 6 28.03 -3.82 5.00
CA GLN A 6 26.70 -4.42 4.96
C GLN A 6 25.60 -3.38 4.70
N GLN A 7 25.72 -2.19 5.26
CA GLN A 7 24.81 -1.07 5.01
C GLN A 7 24.87 -0.65 3.53
N ASP A 8 26.07 -0.47 2.99
CA ASP A 8 26.28 -0.09 1.59
C ASP A 8 25.71 -1.15 0.63
N ALA A 9 25.97 -2.43 0.92
CA ALA A 9 25.43 -3.54 0.13
C ALA A 9 23.89 -3.58 0.14
N LYS A 10 23.27 -3.28 1.29
CA LYS A 10 21.82 -3.21 1.43
C LYS A 10 21.23 -2.06 0.62
N VAL A 11 21.82 -0.87 0.73
CA VAL A 11 21.43 0.31 -0.05
C VAL A 11 21.54 0.02 -1.55
N ASP A 12 22.65 -0.55 -2.03
CA ASP A 12 22.84 -0.88 -3.43
C ASP A 12 21.85 -1.94 -3.94
N SER A 13 21.50 -2.89 -3.10
CA SER A 13 20.45 -3.87 -3.41
C SER A 13 19.07 -3.21 -3.60
N LEU A 14 18.69 -2.27 -2.70
CA LEU A 14 17.42 -1.55 -2.79
C LEU A 14 17.36 -0.62 -4.00
N ILE A 15 18.45 0.10 -4.28
CA ILE A 15 18.58 0.99 -5.44
C ILE A 15 18.34 0.20 -6.75
N ARG A 16 18.95 -1.01 -6.89
CA ARG A 16 18.69 -1.92 -8.02
C ARG A 16 17.24 -2.39 -8.06
N LYS A 17 16.72 -2.88 -6.93
CA LYS A 17 15.33 -3.39 -6.83
C LYS A 17 14.28 -2.36 -7.26
N LEU A 18 14.57 -1.09 -7.03
CA LEU A 18 13.68 0.03 -7.32
C LEU A 18 13.99 0.74 -8.65
N ASN A 19 14.95 0.23 -9.44
CA ASN A 19 15.37 0.78 -10.75
C ASN A 19 15.78 2.27 -10.67
N ILE A 20 16.60 2.62 -9.68
CA ILE A 20 17.12 4.00 -9.49
C ILE A 20 18.67 4.06 -9.41
N GLU A 21 19.37 3.07 -9.99
CA GLU A 21 20.84 3.02 -9.96
C GLU A 21 21.47 4.24 -10.62
N LYS A 22 20.90 4.66 -11.76
CA LYS A 22 21.41 5.81 -12.52
C LYS A 22 21.31 7.13 -11.74
N GLN A 23 20.44 7.16 -10.73
CA GLN A 23 20.16 8.33 -9.91
C GLN A 23 20.92 8.34 -8.57
N LYS A 24 21.72 7.30 -8.29
CA LYS A 24 22.41 7.11 -6.99
C LYS A 24 23.17 8.35 -6.49
N ASN A 25 23.78 9.10 -7.41
CA ASN A 25 24.60 10.27 -7.07
C ASN A 25 23.85 11.59 -7.32
N ASN A 26 22.58 11.56 -7.68
CA ASN A 26 21.81 12.76 -7.93
C ASN A 26 21.22 13.30 -6.61
N LEU A 27 21.11 14.62 -6.52
CA LEU A 27 20.38 15.26 -5.44
C LEU A 27 18.88 14.93 -5.57
N ILE A 28 18.20 14.63 -4.45
CA ILE A 28 16.77 14.26 -4.43
C ILE A 28 15.91 15.31 -5.14
N ARG A 29 16.20 16.60 -4.96
CA ARG A 29 15.48 17.70 -5.61
C ARG A 29 15.54 17.69 -7.15
N ASN A 30 16.51 16.99 -7.73
CA ASN A 30 16.69 16.88 -9.18
C ASN A 30 16.04 15.62 -9.77
N LEU A 31 15.41 14.80 -8.93
CA LEU A 31 14.72 13.59 -9.34
C LEU A 31 13.31 13.90 -9.83
N SER A 32 12.81 13.10 -10.79
CA SER A 32 11.39 13.13 -11.16
C SER A 32 10.50 12.68 -10.00
N GLY A 33 9.22 13.02 -10.01
CA GLY A 33 8.27 12.60 -8.97
C GLY A 33 8.25 11.09 -8.73
N GLY A 34 8.30 10.28 -9.81
CA GLY A 34 8.39 8.84 -9.73
C GLY A 34 9.69 8.34 -9.10
N GLN A 35 10.82 8.99 -9.42
CA GLN A 35 12.11 8.65 -8.81
C GLN A 35 12.14 9.03 -7.33
N GLN A 36 11.61 10.19 -6.95
CA GLN A 36 11.49 10.61 -5.54
C GLN A 36 10.62 9.62 -4.75
N LYS A 37 9.50 9.15 -5.32
CA LYS A 37 8.63 8.14 -4.70
C LYS A 37 9.37 6.82 -4.48
N ARG A 38 10.15 6.36 -5.47
CA ARG A 38 10.97 5.15 -5.34
C ARG A 38 12.05 5.31 -4.26
N VAL A 39 12.68 6.48 -4.14
CA VAL A 39 13.63 6.77 -3.04
C VAL A 39 12.92 6.72 -1.69
N SER A 40 11.73 7.31 -1.55
CA SER A 40 10.95 7.24 -0.31
C SER A 40 10.67 5.79 0.10
N ILE A 41 10.30 4.93 -0.84
CA ILE A 41 10.09 3.51 -0.58
C ILE A 41 11.41 2.80 -0.23
N ALA A 42 12.53 3.16 -0.88
CA ALA A 42 13.83 2.59 -0.53
C ALA A 42 14.17 2.82 0.95
N VAL A 43 13.88 4.02 1.47
CA VAL A 43 14.10 4.35 2.88
C VAL A 43 13.26 3.48 3.80
N GLU A 44 11.98 3.29 3.48
CA GLU A 44 11.09 2.42 4.28
C GLU A 44 11.51 0.95 4.23
N LEU A 45 12.06 0.49 3.11
CA LEU A 45 12.54 -0.89 2.95
C LEU A 45 13.88 -1.17 3.64
N LEU A 46 14.60 -0.14 4.12
CA LEU A 46 15.85 -0.35 4.85
C LEU A 46 15.69 -1.17 6.13
N ILE A 47 14.51 -1.16 6.73
CA ILE A 47 14.21 -1.91 7.96
C ILE A 47 13.60 -3.29 7.70
N ASP A 48 13.53 -3.75 6.45
CA ASP A 48 12.88 -5.00 6.03
C ASP A 48 11.46 -5.15 6.62
N PRO A 49 10.53 -4.25 6.28
CA PRO A 49 9.20 -4.27 6.87
C PRO A 49 8.42 -5.51 6.39
N ILE A 50 7.67 -6.12 7.29
CA ILE A 50 6.71 -7.20 6.95
C ILE A 50 5.52 -6.62 6.19
N VAL A 51 5.11 -5.39 6.55
CA VAL A 51 3.98 -4.67 5.93
C VAL A 51 4.43 -3.28 5.52
N LEU A 52 4.12 -2.89 4.29
CA LEU A 52 4.36 -1.57 3.72
C LEU A 52 3.01 -0.91 3.41
N PHE A 53 2.73 0.23 4.05
CA PHE A 53 1.54 1.03 3.78
C PHE A 53 1.86 2.18 2.84
N LEU A 54 1.04 2.35 1.81
CA LEU A 54 1.19 3.40 0.78
C LEU A 54 -0.14 4.13 0.59
N ASP A 55 -0.10 5.44 0.68
CA ASP A 55 -1.25 6.30 0.43
C ASP A 55 -1.09 6.98 -0.93
N GLU A 56 -2.01 6.70 -1.84
CA GLU A 56 -2.06 7.19 -3.22
C GLU A 56 -0.68 7.25 -3.93
N PRO A 57 0.10 6.16 -3.92
CA PRO A 57 1.48 6.23 -4.38
C PRO A 57 1.63 6.48 -5.88
N THR A 58 0.57 6.24 -6.65
CA THR A 58 0.54 6.41 -8.12
C THR A 58 -0.01 7.78 -8.55
N SER A 59 -0.57 8.59 -7.62
CA SER A 59 -1.29 9.83 -7.94
C SER A 59 -0.49 10.81 -8.81
N PRO A 60 0.80 11.11 -8.54
CA PRO A 60 1.55 12.10 -9.30
C PRO A 60 2.29 11.52 -10.52
N LEU A 61 2.04 10.26 -10.91
CA LEU A 61 2.84 9.56 -11.91
C LEU A 61 2.13 9.49 -13.26
N ASP A 62 2.93 9.50 -14.34
CA ASP A 62 2.45 9.20 -15.69
C ASP A 62 2.16 7.70 -15.86
N PRO A 63 1.33 7.28 -16.85
CA PRO A 63 0.89 5.88 -16.99
C PRO A 63 2.02 4.86 -17.13
N GLN A 64 3.11 5.20 -17.83
CA GLN A 64 4.25 4.30 -17.99
C GLN A 64 4.96 4.09 -16.65
N THR A 65 5.23 5.18 -15.95
CA THR A 65 5.86 5.15 -14.61
C THR A 65 4.98 4.41 -13.59
N ILE A 66 3.65 4.54 -13.66
CA ILE A 66 2.70 3.78 -12.81
C ILE A 66 2.90 2.27 -13.02
N SER A 67 2.87 1.81 -14.27
CA SER A 67 3.01 0.38 -14.57
C SER A 67 4.33 -0.20 -14.05
N GLU A 68 5.45 0.50 -14.26
CA GLU A 68 6.75 0.09 -13.73
C GLU A 68 6.76 0.05 -12.20
N PHE A 69 6.19 1.06 -11.58
CA PHE A 69 6.12 1.19 -10.13
C PHE A 69 5.28 0.07 -9.48
N LEU A 70 4.11 -0.22 -10.03
CA LEU A 70 3.24 -1.29 -9.52
C LEU A 70 3.86 -2.68 -9.72
N LYS A 71 4.61 -2.91 -10.81
CA LYS A 71 5.41 -4.13 -10.99
C LYS A 71 6.49 -4.28 -9.92
N ILE A 72 7.14 -3.18 -9.53
CA ILE A 72 8.12 -3.19 -8.43
C ILE A 72 7.43 -3.57 -7.11
N LEU A 73 6.29 -2.95 -6.78
CA LEU A 73 5.52 -3.30 -5.59
C LEU A 73 5.09 -4.78 -5.59
N LYS A 74 4.64 -5.27 -6.72
CA LYS A 74 4.32 -6.71 -6.89
C LYS A 74 5.55 -7.59 -6.65
N GLY A 75 6.72 -7.17 -7.11
CA GLY A 75 7.98 -7.85 -6.82
C GLY A 75 8.32 -7.90 -5.32
N LEU A 76 7.95 -6.88 -4.54
CA LEU A 76 8.10 -6.88 -3.08
C LEU A 76 7.20 -7.94 -2.42
N THR A 77 5.97 -8.10 -2.89
CA THR A 77 5.04 -9.11 -2.32
C THR A 77 5.55 -10.53 -2.55
N LEU A 78 6.15 -10.80 -3.71
CA LEU A 78 6.77 -12.10 -4.00
C LEU A 78 7.97 -12.41 -3.09
N ASN A 79 8.58 -11.39 -2.47
CA ASN A 79 9.67 -11.53 -1.51
C ASN A 79 9.21 -11.49 -0.04
N GLY A 80 7.91 -11.62 0.21
CA GLY A 80 7.35 -11.76 1.55
C GLY A 80 6.93 -10.46 2.24
N THR A 81 7.01 -9.30 1.56
CA THR A 81 6.48 -8.04 2.09
C THR A 81 5.00 -7.91 1.75
N THR A 82 4.12 -7.73 2.72
CA THR A 82 2.73 -7.37 2.45
C THR A 82 2.64 -5.89 2.08
N VAL A 83 2.09 -5.57 0.91
CA VAL A 83 1.89 -4.18 0.49
C VAL A 83 0.41 -3.84 0.60
N VAL A 84 0.09 -2.84 1.41
CA VAL A 84 -1.25 -2.27 1.55
C VAL A 84 -1.25 -0.89 0.93
N MET A 85 -2.07 -0.69 -0.10
CA MET A 85 -2.08 0.55 -0.87
C MET A 85 -3.50 1.13 -0.90
N VAL A 86 -3.63 2.42 -0.59
CA VAL A 86 -4.86 3.18 -0.83
C VAL A 86 -4.75 3.84 -2.19
N THR A 87 -5.78 3.69 -3.02
CA THR A 87 -5.87 4.31 -4.33
C THR A 87 -7.33 4.58 -4.71
N HIS A 88 -7.54 5.58 -5.55
CA HIS A 88 -8.81 5.85 -6.21
C HIS A 88 -8.74 5.55 -7.73
N LYS A 89 -7.61 5.03 -8.22
CA LYS A 89 -7.39 4.74 -9.64
C LYS A 89 -7.80 3.31 -9.98
N PRO A 90 -8.78 3.10 -10.87
CA PRO A 90 -9.22 1.77 -11.28
C PRO A 90 -8.11 0.92 -11.90
N GLU A 91 -7.17 1.56 -12.61
CA GLU A 91 -6.08 0.89 -13.33
C GLU A 91 -5.14 0.16 -12.37
N ASP A 92 -4.97 0.69 -11.16
CA ASP A 92 -4.10 0.10 -10.14
C ASP A 92 -4.60 -1.29 -9.69
N LEU A 93 -5.92 -1.53 -9.74
CA LEU A 93 -6.55 -2.77 -9.28
C LEU A 93 -6.01 -4.02 -9.99
N SER A 94 -5.59 -3.89 -11.25
CA SER A 94 -5.07 -5.02 -12.03
C SER A 94 -3.76 -5.62 -11.48
N TYR A 95 -3.08 -4.91 -10.59
CA TYR A 95 -1.83 -5.34 -9.94
C TYR A 95 -2.02 -5.91 -8.55
N MET A 96 -3.23 -5.84 -7.99
CA MET A 96 -3.55 -6.28 -6.63
C MET A 96 -4.02 -7.73 -6.59
N ASP A 97 -3.74 -8.41 -5.49
CA ASP A 97 -4.25 -9.77 -5.22
C ASP A 97 -5.63 -9.71 -4.59
N GLU A 98 -5.83 -8.74 -3.70
CA GLU A 98 -7.07 -8.51 -2.97
C GLU A 98 -7.35 -7.02 -2.89
N CYS A 99 -8.61 -6.63 -2.88
CA CYS A 99 -9.02 -5.24 -2.64
C CYS A 99 -10.15 -5.15 -1.61
N PHE A 100 -10.16 -4.03 -0.92
CA PHE A 100 -11.23 -3.60 -0.03
C PHE A 100 -11.87 -2.37 -0.67
N VAL A 101 -13.16 -2.46 -1.02
CA VAL A 101 -13.89 -1.32 -1.58
C VAL A 101 -14.64 -0.63 -0.45
N MET A 102 -14.36 0.67 -0.29
CA MET A 102 -14.98 1.52 0.70
C MET A 102 -15.98 2.46 0.01
N GLY A 103 -17.18 2.53 0.53
CA GLY A 103 -18.17 3.50 0.09
C GLY A 103 -18.16 4.78 0.93
N VAL A 104 -18.99 5.76 0.54
CA VAL A 104 -19.16 7.02 1.27
C VAL A 104 -19.47 6.75 2.75
N GLY A 105 -18.83 7.51 3.64
CA GLY A 105 -18.95 7.32 5.10
C GLY A 105 -18.01 6.25 5.66
N GLY A 106 -17.11 5.69 4.86
CA GLY A 106 -16.12 4.70 5.30
C GLY A 106 -16.68 3.28 5.47
N TYR A 107 -17.80 2.99 4.85
CA TYR A 107 -18.41 1.65 4.91
C TYR A 107 -17.68 0.67 4.00
N LEU A 108 -17.24 -0.46 4.54
CA LEU A 108 -16.71 -1.57 3.74
C LEU A 108 -17.88 -2.25 3.02
N VAL A 109 -17.81 -2.30 1.69
CA VAL A 109 -18.88 -2.85 0.84
C VAL A 109 -18.45 -4.04 0.01
N TYR A 110 -17.14 -4.29 -0.07
CA TYR A 110 -16.57 -5.46 -0.76
C TYR A 110 -15.17 -5.76 -0.24
N LYS A 111 -14.86 -7.04 -0.13
CA LYS A 111 -13.51 -7.58 0.06
C LYS A 111 -13.34 -8.79 -0.85
N GLY A 112 -12.25 -8.84 -1.60
CA GLY A 112 -11.93 -9.98 -2.45
C GLY A 112 -11.07 -9.64 -3.66
N PRO A 113 -10.92 -10.57 -4.61
CA PRO A 113 -10.14 -10.35 -5.82
C PRO A 113 -10.68 -9.18 -6.65
N PRO A 114 -9.83 -8.26 -7.13
CA PRO A 114 -10.27 -7.08 -7.90
C PRO A 114 -11.12 -7.41 -9.13
N LYS A 115 -10.83 -8.52 -9.80
CA LYS A 115 -11.59 -9.00 -10.97
C LYS A 115 -13.07 -9.25 -10.71
N ASN A 116 -13.45 -9.49 -9.47
CA ASN A 116 -14.82 -9.80 -9.07
C ASN A 116 -15.60 -8.55 -8.62
N VAL A 117 -14.96 -7.38 -8.50
CA VAL A 117 -15.63 -6.15 -8.04
C VAL A 117 -16.82 -5.82 -8.92
N VAL A 118 -16.61 -5.73 -10.22
CA VAL A 118 -17.64 -5.33 -11.20
C VAL A 118 -18.85 -6.29 -11.17
N THR A 119 -18.58 -7.59 -11.17
CA THR A 119 -19.62 -8.62 -11.11
C THR A 119 -20.36 -8.65 -9.78
N ASN A 120 -19.68 -8.39 -8.67
CA ASN A 120 -20.31 -8.33 -7.33
C ASN A 120 -21.37 -7.23 -7.24
N PHE A 121 -21.14 -6.10 -7.89
CA PHE A 121 -22.10 -4.99 -7.94
C PHE A 121 -23.04 -5.05 -9.15
N SER A 122 -23.00 -6.11 -9.95
CA SER A 122 -23.80 -6.27 -11.18
C SER A 122 -23.68 -5.05 -12.12
N LYS A 123 -22.45 -4.60 -12.35
CA LYS A 123 -22.09 -3.48 -13.22
C LYS A 123 -21.26 -3.96 -14.40
N ASP A 124 -21.15 -3.12 -15.42
CA ASP A 124 -20.37 -3.42 -16.63
C ASP A 124 -18.91 -2.97 -16.49
N ASN A 125 -18.67 -1.95 -15.68
CA ASN A 125 -17.33 -1.42 -15.46
C ASN A 125 -17.15 -0.84 -14.04
N ILE A 126 -15.90 -0.55 -13.67
CA ILE A 126 -15.55 -0.08 -12.33
C ILE A 126 -16.02 1.35 -12.04
N LEU A 127 -16.14 2.19 -13.07
CA LEU A 127 -16.63 3.57 -12.90
C LEU A 127 -18.10 3.57 -12.48
N ASP A 128 -18.90 2.66 -13.03
CA ASP A 128 -20.32 2.48 -12.63
C ASP A 128 -20.42 2.02 -11.17
N VAL A 129 -19.44 1.22 -10.69
CA VAL A 129 -19.37 0.86 -9.27
C VAL A 129 -19.08 2.09 -8.42
N TYR A 130 -18.13 2.95 -8.81
CA TYR A 130 -17.82 4.17 -8.07
C TYR A 130 -19.03 5.11 -8.00
N GLN A 131 -19.70 5.36 -9.13
CA GLN A 131 -20.93 6.17 -9.16
C GLN A 131 -22.03 5.60 -8.27
N LEU A 132 -22.18 4.27 -8.24
CA LEU A 132 -23.12 3.60 -7.36
C LEU A 132 -22.80 3.85 -5.88
N LEU A 133 -21.53 3.78 -5.52
CA LEU A 133 -21.06 3.92 -4.14
C LEU A 133 -21.02 5.38 -3.65
N ASP A 134 -21.06 6.35 -4.56
CA ASP A 134 -21.25 7.78 -4.23
C ASP A 134 -22.72 8.12 -3.93
N SER A 135 -23.64 7.20 -4.19
CA SER A 135 -25.07 7.39 -3.98
C SER A 135 -25.52 6.97 -2.57
N VAL A 136 -26.77 7.29 -2.25
CA VAL A 136 -27.43 6.96 -0.95
C VAL A 136 -27.50 5.43 -0.68
N SER A 137 -27.20 4.61 -1.66
CA SER A 137 -27.31 3.15 -1.61
C SER A 137 -26.19 2.44 -0.83
N VAL A 138 -25.15 3.16 -0.38
CA VAL A 138 -23.97 2.56 0.27
C VAL A 138 -24.30 1.74 1.50
N SER A 139 -25.22 2.23 2.34
CA SER A 139 -25.66 1.52 3.56
C SER A 139 -26.27 0.15 3.27
N HIS A 140 -27.00 0.02 2.16
CA HIS A 140 -27.57 -1.26 1.72
C HIS A 140 -26.46 -2.27 1.34
N TYR A 141 -25.45 -1.86 0.59
CA TYR A 141 -24.32 -2.71 0.22
C TYR A 141 -23.45 -3.08 1.42
N ALA A 142 -23.25 -2.15 2.34
CA ALA A 142 -22.54 -2.40 3.57
C ALA A 142 -23.28 -3.43 4.44
N GLN A 143 -24.58 -3.29 4.59
CA GLN A 143 -25.41 -4.24 5.33
C GLN A 143 -25.41 -5.62 4.67
N LYS A 144 -25.54 -5.69 3.34
CA LYS A 144 -25.46 -6.93 2.57
C LYS A 144 -24.09 -7.60 2.81
N TYR A 145 -22.99 -6.87 2.64
CA TYR A 145 -21.64 -7.38 2.88
C TYR A 145 -21.48 -7.92 4.31
N PHE A 146 -21.95 -7.17 5.30
CA PHE A 146 -21.90 -7.56 6.70
C PHE A 146 -22.68 -8.88 6.97
N LEU A 147 -23.90 -9.00 6.47
CA LEU A 147 -24.73 -10.20 6.63
C LEU A 147 -24.11 -11.43 5.95
N GLU A 148 -23.54 -11.27 4.75
CA GLU A 148 -22.89 -12.35 4.01
C GLU A 148 -21.59 -12.82 4.68
N ASN A 149 -20.92 -11.96 5.46
CA ASN A 149 -19.62 -12.24 6.08
C ASN A 149 -19.68 -12.47 7.61
N GLN A 150 -20.87 -12.34 8.25
CA GLN A 150 -21.03 -12.57 9.69
C GLN A 150 -20.56 -13.96 10.16
N VAL A 151 -20.59 -14.96 9.29
CA VAL A 151 -20.12 -16.31 9.59
C VAL A 151 -18.61 -16.38 9.80
N LEU A 152 -17.86 -15.41 9.24
CA LEU A 152 -16.39 -15.39 9.34
C LEU A 152 -15.89 -14.68 10.60
N GLU A 153 -16.66 -13.77 11.21
CA GLU A 153 -16.24 -13.08 12.44
C GLU A 153 -16.25 -13.99 13.68
N ASN A 154 -17.07 -15.03 13.67
CA ASN A 154 -17.11 -16.01 14.75
C ASN A 154 -15.95 -17.03 14.72
N ALA A 155 -15.09 -16.99 13.69
CA ALA A 155 -14.01 -17.96 13.51
C ALA A 155 -12.64 -17.47 14.00
N GLY A 156 -12.49 -16.20 14.38
CA GLY A 156 -11.21 -15.62 14.80
C GLY A 156 -11.22 -15.13 16.24
N ASN A 157 -10.73 -15.93 17.17
CA ASN A 157 -10.41 -15.44 18.51
C ASN A 157 -9.11 -14.63 18.44
N TRP A 158 -9.20 -13.31 18.29
CA TRP A 158 -8.07 -12.38 18.18
C TRP A 158 -7.14 -12.41 19.40
N ASN A 159 -7.55 -13.06 20.50
CA ASN A 159 -6.75 -13.20 21.70
C ASN A 159 -5.58 -14.21 21.55
N ASP A 160 -5.57 -15.02 20.49
CA ASP A 160 -4.53 -16.02 20.25
C ASP A 160 -3.44 -15.58 19.29
N VAL A 161 -3.52 -14.38 18.74
CA VAL A 161 -2.45 -13.80 17.92
C VAL A 161 -1.32 -13.32 18.83
N LYS A 162 -0.42 -14.22 19.20
CA LYS A 162 0.88 -13.88 19.78
C LYS A 162 1.68 -13.16 18.69
N LEU A 163 1.74 -11.84 18.75
CA LEU A 163 2.71 -11.05 18.02
C LEU A 163 4.09 -11.45 18.52
N SER A 164 4.73 -12.38 17.81
CA SER A 164 6.11 -12.78 18.09
C SER A 164 7.03 -11.70 17.54
N SER A 165 7.38 -10.79 18.35
CA SER A 165 8.67 -10.14 18.56
C SER A 165 8.47 -8.79 19.24
N GLU A 166 8.84 -8.73 20.48
CA GLU A 166 9.18 -7.50 21.16
C GLU A 166 10.41 -6.85 20.50
N ARG A 167 10.23 -6.19 19.36
CA ARG A 167 11.10 -5.07 19.06
C ARG A 167 10.59 -3.94 19.94
N ASN A 168 11.36 -3.57 20.95
CA ASN A 168 11.14 -2.37 21.75
C ASN A 168 11.14 -1.16 20.81
N VAL A 169 9.98 -0.87 20.25
CA VAL A 169 9.78 0.33 19.44
C VAL A 169 9.64 1.49 20.42
N ASN A 170 10.66 2.31 20.50
CA ASN A 170 10.58 3.53 21.31
C ASN A 170 9.65 4.51 20.61
N TYR A 171 8.37 4.46 20.96
CA TYR A 171 7.31 5.32 20.40
C TYR A 171 7.63 6.81 20.54
N LEU A 172 8.39 7.20 21.56
CA LEU A 172 8.80 8.59 21.76
C LEU A 172 9.79 9.04 20.68
N SER A 173 10.76 8.20 20.32
CA SER A 173 11.73 8.51 19.25
C SER A 173 11.06 8.52 17.87
N GLN A 174 10.08 7.64 17.62
CA GLN A 174 9.27 7.66 16.40
C GLN A 174 8.43 8.93 16.31
N PHE A 175 7.78 9.33 17.41
CA PHE A 175 6.98 10.56 17.45
C PHE A 175 7.86 11.79 17.21
N LEU A 176 9.02 11.88 17.85
CA LEU A 176 9.96 12.98 17.66
C LEU A 176 10.51 13.03 16.22
N TYR A 177 10.81 11.88 15.62
CA TYR A 177 11.27 11.80 14.24
C TYR A 177 10.20 12.25 13.24
N LEU A 178 8.95 11.81 13.41
CA LEU A 178 7.81 12.22 12.59
C LEU A 178 7.48 13.71 12.76
N SER A 179 7.58 14.24 14.00
CA SER A 179 7.38 15.64 14.29
C SER A 179 8.49 16.52 13.69
N TYR A 180 9.74 16.09 13.76
CA TYR A 180 10.87 16.79 13.15
C TYR A 180 10.75 16.84 11.62
N ARG A 181 10.33 15.73 10.97
CA ARG A 181 10.10 15.69 9.53
C ARG A 181 9.05 16.68 9.04
N ASN A 182 8.03 16.97 9.86
CA ASN A 182 6.96 17.92 9.53
C ASN A 182 7.34 19.39 9.83
N LEU A 183 8.40 19.64 10.61
CA LEU A 183 8.88 20.99 10.94
C LEU A 183 9.92 21.53 9.94
N VAL A 184 10.49 20.68 9.08
CA VAL A 184 11.54 21.02 8.09
C VAL A 184 10.94 21.09 6.67
N ARG A 185 9.70 21.53 6.53
CA ARG A 185 9.08 21.92 5.25
C ARG A 185 9.07 23.41 5.07
#